data_6f4de30b4da7682d84d3ef0e919b5e58
#
_entry.id   6f4de30b4da7682d84d3ef0e919b5e58
#
_cell.length_a   1.000
_cell.length_b   1.000
_cell.length_c   1.000
_cell.angle_alpha   90.00
_cell.angle_beta   90.00
_cell.angle_gamma   90.00
#
_symmetry.space_group_name_H-M   'P 1'
#
loop_
_entity.id
_entity.type
_entity.pdbx_description
1 polymer ?
#
loop_
_entity_poly.entity_id
_entity_poly.type
_entity_poly.pdbx_seq_one_letter_code
_entity_poly.pdbx_strand_id
1 'polypeptide(L)'
;MKRIEVSTEIGSLSVTYQKQKKMLVCLNGAGLLPSYENFSLILEKLPPTIGYLTIDFPNTGRSPIHDQAGKNLDNLADAVYKVLEELAISEYILCVHSLSGILACKLLKKPIKCQALVAIEPTTKKVMFADFSENPYPEMEEQMRLIDECGPELYFKNLTQETFSPEINKEIWELMQEKGSELENLDTGFQISGEITEE
;
A
#
# COMPACT_ATOMS: atom_id res chain seq x y z
N MET A 1 9.88 -14.21 -9.28
CA MET A 1 8.81 -13.21 -9.09
C MET A 1 7.73 -13.43 -10.15
N LYS A 2 6.47 -13.35 -9.76
CA LYS A 2 5.30 -13.39 -10.66
C LYS A 2 4.42 -12.17 -10.36
N ARG A 3 3.77 -11.66 -11.39
CA ARG A 3 2.73 -10.63 -11.26
C ARG A 3 1.46 -11.14 -11.92
N ILE A 4 0.34 -10.97 -11.24
CA ILE A 4 -1.00 -11.36 -11.71
C ILE A 4 -2.00 -10.27 -11.34
N GLU A 5 -3.16 -10.31 -11.98
CA GLU A 5 -4.34 -9.58 -11.55
C GLU A 5 -5.31 -10.53 -10.86
N VAL A 6 -5.87 -10.09 -9.74
CA VAL A 6 -6.91 -10.81 -9.01
C VAL A 6 -8.17 -9.98 -9.01
N SER A 7 -9.24 -10.51 -9.59
CA SER A 7 -10.54 -9.83 -9.60
C SER A 7 -11.22 -9.95 -8.24
N THR A 8 -11.64 -8.82 -7.70
CA THR A 8 -12.34 -8.72 -6.42
C THR A 8 -13.63 -7.93 -6.58
N GLU A 9 -14.44 -7.84 -5.53
CA GLU A 9 -15.67 -7.03 -5.55
C GLU A 9 -15.41 -5.53 -5.65
N ILE A 10 -14.20 -5.09 -5.28
CA ILE A 10 -13.77 -3.68 -5.37
C ILE A 10 -12.91 -3.39 -6.59
N GLY A 11 -12.88 -4.28 -7.57
CA GLY A 11 -12.08 -4.18 -8.79
C GLY A 11 -10.92 -5.17 -8.83
N SER A 12 -10.15 -5.13 -9.91
CA SER A 12 -8.95 -5.95 -10.08
C SER A 12 -7.79 -5.37 -9.30
N LEU A 13 -7.05 -6.22 -8.59
CA LEU A 13 -5.84 -5.87 -7.84
C LEU A 13 -4.62 -6.43 -8.54
N SER A 14 -3.59 -5.61 -8.73
CA SER A 14 -2.28 -6.06 -9.16
C SER A 14 -1.53 -6.66 -7.97
N VAL A 15 -1.09 -7.91 -8.15
CA VAL A 15 -0.47 -8.70 -7.11
C VAL A 15 0.90 -9.18 -7.58
N THR A 16 1.94 -8.83 -6.84
CA THR A 16 3.30 -9.31 -7.10
C THR A 16 3.71 -10.29 -6.01
N TYR A 17 4.17 -11.48 -6.37
CA TYR A 17 4.51 -12.50 -5.39
C TYR A 17 5.61 -13.45 -5.83
N GLN A 18 6.23 -14.07 -4.83
CA GLN A 18 7.08 -15.26 -4.94
C GLN A 18 6.65 -16.25 -3.87
N LYS A 19 6.01 -17.35 -4.28
CA LYS A 19 5.41 -18.30 -3.32
C LYS A 19 6.46 -19.20 -2.69
N GLN A 20 6.40 -19.33 -1.38
CA GLN A 20 7.13 -20.29 -0.54
C GLN A 20 6.19 -20.82 0.54
N LYS A 21 6.64 -21.77 1.35
CA LYS A 21 5.84 -22.31 2.46
C LYS A 21 5.54 -21.24 3.53
N LYS A 22 6.51 -20.38 3.82
CA LYS A 22 6.33 -19.22 4.72
C LYS A 22 6.17 -17.98 3.85
N MET A 23 5.15 -17.18 4.11
CA MET A 23 4.82 -16.00 3.32
C MET A 23 4.87 -14.73 4.16
N LEU A 24 5.55 -13.71 3.64
CA LEU A 24 5.46 -12.33 4.11
C LEU A 24 4.47 -11.60 3.21
N VAL A 25 3.38 -11.10 3.77
CA VAL A 25 2.37 -10.30 3.06
C VAL A 25 2.60 -8.85 3.42
N CYS A 26 2.95 -8.03 2.43
CA CYS A 26 3.25 -6.62 2.63
C CYS A 26 2.12 -5.76 2.06
N LEU A 27 1.58 -4.87 2.89
CA LEU A 27 0.52 -3.94 2.53
C LEU A 27 1.00 -2.50 2.70
N ASN A 28 0.90 -1.75 1.61
CA ASN A 28 1.35 -0.37 1.53
C ASN A 28 0.42 0.59 2.32
N GLY A 29 0.92 1.78 2.57
CA GLY A 29 0.14 2.91 3.07
C GLY A 29 -0.68 3.60 1.99
N ALA A 30 -1.08 4.83 2.26
CA ALA A 30 -1.66 5.72 1.26
C ALA A 30 -0.61 6.14 0.23
N GLY A 31 -1.05 6.48 -0.98
CA GLY A 31 -0.19 6.99 -2.05
C GLY A 31 -0.22 6.11 -3.30
N LEU A 32 0.45 6.57 -4.35
CA LEU A 32 0.43 5.96 -5.68
C LEU A 32 1.60 5.00 -5.92
N LEU A 33 2.59 4.96 -5.04
CA LEU A 33 3.77 4.11 -5.18
C LEU A 33 3.37 2.63 -5.19
N PRO A 34 3.84 1.85 -6.19
CA PRO A 34 3.55 0.43 -6.22
C PRO A 34 4.13 -0.30 -5.01
N SER A 35 3.35 -1.24 -4.47
CA SER A 35 3.68 -1.91 -3.19
C SER A 35 4.97 -2.72 -3.25
N TYR A 36 5.26 -3.37 -4.39
CA TYR A 36 6.49 -4.15 -4.52
C TYR A 36 7.73 -3.26 -4.37
N GLU A 37 7.75 -2.13 -5.07
CA GLU A 37 8.86 -1.17 -5.04
C GLU A 37 9.01 -0.54 -3.66
N ASN A 38 7.90 -0.22 -2.99
CA ASN A 38 7.92 0.33 -1.64
C ASN A 38 8.59 -0.61 -0.62
N PHE A 39 8.42 -1.92 -0.78
CA PHE A 39 9.01 -2.92 0.10
C PHE A 39 10.28 -3.59 -0.47
N SER A 40 10.77 -3.19 -1.64
CA SER A 40 11.83 -3.88 -2.38
C SER A 40 13.09 -4.14 -1.55
N LEU A 41 13.56 -3.16 -0.79
CA LEU A 41 14.74 -3.29 0.08
C LEU A 41 14.59 -4.39 1.15
N ILE A 42 13.38 -4.63 1.62
CA ILE A 42 13.08 -5.70 2.57
C ILE A 42 12.98 -7.03 1.82
N LEU A 43 12.24 -7.04 0.71
CA LEU A 43 11.95 -8.25 -0.06
C LEU A 43 13.20 -8.87 -0.67
N GLU A 44 14.13 -8.06 -1.15
CA GLU A 44 15.41 -8.51 -1.72
C GLU A 44 16.36 -9.16 -0.69
N LYS A 45 16.17 -8.82 0.59
CA LYS A 45 16.96 -9.37 1.71
C LYS A 45 16.31 -10.59 2.37
N LEU A 46 15.12 -11.01 1.91
CA LEU A 46 14.47 -12.18 2.47
C LEU A 46 15.27 -13.46 2.17
N PRO A 47 15.38 -14.36 3.14
CA PRO A 47 15.92 -15.69 2.88
C PRO A 47 15.13 -16.40 1.78
N PRO A 48 15.76 -17.23 0.91
CA PRO A 48 15.08 -17.94 -0.18
C PRO A 48 13.93 -18.86 0.26
N THR A 49 13.88 -19.19 1.54
CA THR A 49 12.84 -20.03 2.15
C THR A 49 11.57 -19.26 2.52
N ILE A 50 11.61 -17.94 2.46
CA ILE A 50 10.46 -17.05 2.73
C ILE A 50 10.00 -16.47 1.42
N GLY A 51 8.74 -16.70 1.08
CA GLY A 51 8.07 -16.06 -0.03
C GLY A 51 7.49 -14.70 0.39
N TYR A 52 7.06 -13.95 -0.59
CA TYR A 52 6.39 -12.67 -0.35
C TYR A 52 5.18 -12.48 -1.24
N LEU A 53 4.33 -11.60 -0.81
CA LEU A 53 3.16 -11.11 -1.52
C LEU A 53 3.04 -9.61 -1.27
N THR A 54 2.90 -8.83 -2.33
CA THR A 54 2.54 -7.41 -2.27
C THR A 54 1.29 -7.19 -3.10
N ILE A 55 0.44 -6.28 -2.66
CA ILE A 55 -0.83 -5.94 -3.31
C ILE A 55 -0.86 -4.45 -3.54
N ASP A 56 -1.01 -4.03 -4.78
CA ASP A 56 -1.38 -2.67 -5.09
C ASP A 56 -2.89 -2.52 -4.85
N PHE A 57 -3.25 -1.61 -3.96
CA PHE A 57 -4.66 -1.36 -3.66
C PHE A 57 -5.38 -0.74 -4.87
N PRO A 58 -6.72 -0.76 -4.89
CA PRO A 58 -7.45 -0.11 -5.96
C PRO A 58 -6.98 1.33 -6.18
N ASN A 59 -6.84 1.73 -7.43
CA ASN A 59 -6.40 3.08 -7.83
C ASN A 59 -4.96 3.43 -7.42
N THR A 60 -4.15 2.47 -7.00
CA THR A 60 -2.73 2.68 -6.67
C THR A 60 -1.83 1.77 -7.49
N GLY A 61 -0.56 2.14 -7.61
CA GLY A 61 0.44 1.33 -8.28
C GLY A 61 -0.04 0.84 -9.66
N ARG A 62 0.05 -0.46 -9.87
CA ARG A 62 -0.34 -1.11 -11.13
C ARG A 62 -1.77 -1.65 -11.15
N SER A 63 -2.53 -1.48 -10.05
CA SER A 63 -3.95 -1.84 -10.05
C SER A 63 -4.74 -0.92 -10.96
N PRO A 64 -5.72 -1.45 -11.73
CA PRO A 64 -6.58 -0.62 -12.59
C PRO A 64 -7.35 0.44 -11.79
N ILE A 65 -7.72 1.51 -12.48
CA ILE A 65 -8.59 2.54 -11.94
C ILE A 65 -10.04 2.03 -11.90
N HIS A 66 -10.70 2.30 -10.80
CA HIS A 66 -12.09 1.93 -10.55
C HIS A 66 -12.84 3.06 -9.84
N ASP A 67 -13.99 3.49 -10.39
CA ASP A 67 -14.79 4.59 -9.86
C ASP A 67 -15.30 4.36 -8.43
N GLN A 68 -15.55 3.11 -8.07
CA GLN A 68 -16.10 2.71 -6.78
C GLN A 68 -15.12 1.96 -5.90
N ALA A 69 -13.86 1.91 -6.30
CA ALA A 69 -12.88 1.08 -5.66
C ALA A 69 -12.57 1.54 -4.22
N GLY A 70 -12.59 0.59 -3.31
CA GLY A 70 -11.88 0.65 -2.03
C GLY A 70 -12.35 1.68 -1.03
N LYS A 71 -13.55 2.21 -1.16
CA LYS A 71 -14.06 3.26 -0.25
C LYS A 71 -14.27 2.82 1.20
N ASN A 72 -14.15 1.53 1.49
CA ASN A 72 -14.47 0.93 2.77
C ASN A 72 -13.37 -0.06 3.17
N LEU A 73 -12.89 0.05 4.40
CA LEU A 73 -11.80 -0.80 4.94
C LEU A 73 -12.20 -2.28 5.03
N ASP A 74 -13.48 -2.60 5.22
CA ASP A 74 -13.94 -3.99 5.26
C ASP A 74 -13.87 -4.63 3.88
N ASN A 75 -14.34 -3.94 2.84
CA ASN A 75 -14.23 -4.40 1.46
C ASN A 75 -12.76 -4.58 1.04
N LEU A 76 -11.89 -3.68 1.49
CA LEU A 76 -10.46 -3.79 1.20
C LEU A 76 -9.84 -5.01 1.92
N ALA A 77 -10.23 -5.26 3.17
CA ALA A 77 -9.81 -6.46 3.90
C ALA A 77 -10.34 -7.74 3.22
N ASP A 78 -11.58 -7.74 2.74
CA ASP A 78 -12.15 -8.86 2.00
C ASP A 78 -11.41 -9.11 0.68
N ALA A 79 -11.04 -8.07 -0.04
CA ALA A 79 -10.27 -8.18 -1.26
C ALA A 79 -8.87 -8.75 -1.01
N VAL A 80 -8.16 -8.29 0.03
CA VAL A 80 -6.87 -8.87 0.43
C VAL A 80 -7.04 -10.34 0.84
N TYR A 81 -8.07 -10.64 1.62
CA TYR A 81 -8.38 -12.01 2.04
C TYR A 81 -8.64 -12.92 0.82
N LYS A 82 -9.39 -12.45 -0.16
CA LYS A 82 -9.63 -13.18 -1.41
C LYS A 82 -8.33 -13.48 -2.17
N VAL A 83 -7.41 -12.51 -2.24
CA VAL A 83 -6.07 -12.74 -2.84
C VAL A 83 -5.34 -13.88 -2.13
N LEU A 84 -5.37 -13.90 -0.79
CA LEU A 84 -4.75 -14.98 0.00
C LEU A 84 -5.38 -16.34 -0.30
N GLU A 85 -6.71 -16.41 -0.43
CA GLU A 85 -7.43 -17.66 -0.80
C GLU A 85 -7.08 -18.12 -2.20
N GLU A 86 -7.12 -17.27 -3.21
CA GLU A 86 -6.78 -17.61 -4.60
C GLU A 86 -5.35 -18.12 -4.75
N LEU A 87 -4.43 -17.58 -3.96
CA LEU A 87 -3.05 -18.04 -3.93
C LEU A 87 -2.83 -19.25 -3.01
N ALA A 88 -3.90 -19.77 -2.39
CA ALA A 88 -3.84 -20.86 -1.42
C ALA A 88 -2.77 -20.62 -0.33
N ILE A 89 -2.77 -19.42 0.26
CA ILE A 89 -1.94 -19.05 1.40
C ILE A 89 -2.72 -19.38 2.66
N SER A 90 -2.29 -20.40 3.39
CA SER A 90 -2.97 -20.89 4.61
C SER A 90 -2.50 -20.21 5.89
N GLU A 91 -1.30 -19.64 5.86
CA GLU A 91 -0.70 -18.91 6.97
C GLU A 91 0.32 -17.88 6.45
N TYR A 92 0.45 -16.75 7.13
CA TYR A 92 1.33 -15.67 6.71
C TYR A 92 1.84 -14.84 7.88
N ILE A 93 2.91 -14.07 7.62
CA ILE A 93 3.36 -12.95 8.44
C ILE A 93 2.86 -11.69 7.73
N LEU A 94 2.20 -10.80 8.45
CA LEU A 94 1.69 -9.54 7.91
C LEU A 94 2.70 -8.42 8.17
N CYS A 95 3.10 -7.72 7.12
CA CYS A 95 3.88 -6.49 7.20
C CYS A 95 3.05 -5.33 6.68
N VAL A 96 2.79 -4.35 7.51
CA VAL A 96 1.96 -3.20 7.16
C VAL A 96 2.75 -1.90 7.33
N HIS A 97 2.47 -0.95 6.46
CA HIS A 97 3.02 0.39 6.52
C HIS A 97 1.89 1.42 6.59
N SER A 98 2.04 2.43 7.47
CA SER A 98 1.14 3.58 7.56
C SER A 98 -0.34 3.17 7.65
N LEU A 99 -1.20 3.64 6.73
CA LEU A 99 -2.66 3.41 6.71
C LEU A 99 -3.06 1.93 6.79
N SER A 100 -2.26 1.02 6.26
CA SER A 100 -2.52 -0.43 6.36
C SER A 100 -2.45 -0.95 7.80
N GLY A 101 -1.98 -0.17 8.77
CA GLY A 101 -2.08 -0.49 10.18
C GLY A 101 -3.52 -0.69 10.65
N ILE A 102 -4.46 0.14 10.17
CA ILE A 102 -5.89 -0.01 10.48
C ILE A 102 -6.46 -1.24 9.75
N LEU A 103 -6.08 -1.43 8.49
CA LEU A 103 -6.51 -2.59 7.71
C LEU A 103 -6.08 -3.92 8.37
N ALA A 104 -4.89 -3.95 9.01
CA ALA A 104 -4.42 -5.11 9.75
C ALA A 104 -5.44 -5.56 10.82
N CYS A 105 -6.08 -4.64 11.53
CA CYS A 105 -7.07 -4.97 12.55
C CYS A 105 -8.27 -5.74 11.97
N LYS A 106 -8.64 -5.46 10.71
CA LYS A 106 -9.71 -6.19 10.01
C LYS A 106 -9.23 -7.55 9.52
N LEU A 107 -8.03 -7.61 8.93
CA LEU A 107 -7.43 -8.85 8.43
C LEU A 107 -7.17 -9.87 9.53
N LEU A 108 -6.74 -9.44 10.71
CA LEU A 108 -6.50 -10.33 11.86
C LEU A 108 -7.77 -11.03 12.38
N LYS A 109 -8.95 -10.57 11.98
CA LYS A 109 -10.24 -11.21 12.29
C LYS A 109 -10.63 -12.27 11.25
N LYS A 110 -9.92 -12.36 10.12
CA LYS A 110 -10.22 -13.33 9.06
C LYS A 110 -9.67 -14.74 9.40
N PRO A 111 -10.26 -15.82 8.83
CA PRO A 111 -9.90 -17.20 9.20
C PRO A 111 -8.47 -17.61 8.86
N ILE A 112 -7.84 -17.04 7.81
CA ILE A 112 -6.46 -17.39 7.46
C ILE A 112 -5.52 -16.90 8.56
N LYS A 113 -4.66 -17.79 9.04
CA LYS A 113 -3.84 -17.56 10.22
C LYS A 113 -2.70 -16.57 9.94
N CYS A 114 -2.79 -15.39 10.55
CA CYS A 114 -1.65 -14.49 10.69
C CYS A 114 -0.76 -14.99 11.86
N GLN A 115 0.49 -15.33 11.57
CA GLN A 115 1.43 -15.83 12.56
C GLN A 115 2.12 -14.71 13.34
N ALA A 116 2.36 -13.58 12.69
CA ALA A 116 3.01 -12.41 13.28
C ALA A 116 2.64 -11.14 12.50
N LEU A 117 2.70 -10.01 13.18
CA LEU A 117 2.51 -8.68 12.61
C LEU A 117 3.81 -7.88 12.74
N VAL A 118 4.28 -7.32 11.63
CA VAL A 118 5.31 -6.30 11.56
C VAL A 118 4.62 -5.01 11.14
N ALA A 119 4.71 -3.97 11.95
CA ALA A 119 4.07 -2.70 11.69
C ALA A 119 5.13 -1.59 11.58
N ILE A 120 5.19 -0.96 10.42
CA ILE A 120 6.12 0.14 10.10
C ILE A 120 5.30 1.42 10.13
N GLU A 121 5.55 2.28 11.12
CA GLU A 121 4.84 3.56 11.33
C GLU A 121 3.31 3.44 11.11
N PRO A 122 2.65 2.48 11.79
CA PRO A 122 1.27 2.16 11.49
C PRO A 122 0.34 3.30 11.90
N THR A 123 -0.56 3.69 11.02
CA THR A 123 -1.67 4.55 11.39
C THR A 123 -2.61 3.79 12.32
N THR A 124 -2.88 4.36 13.48
CA THR A 124 -3.83 3.83 14.46
C THR A 124 -5.08 4.72 14.53
N LYS A 125 -6.16 4.21 15.12
CA LYS A 125 -7.35 5.03 15.40
C LYS A 125 -6.98 6.32 16.13
N LYS A 126 -6.09 6.25 17.12
CA LYS A 126 -5.64 7.42 17.88
C LYS A 126 -4.95 8.46 16.99
N VAL A 127 -4.12 8.02 16.04
CA VAL A 127 -3.45 8.90 15.09
C VAL A 127 -4.46 9.55 14.14
N MET A 128 -5.44 8.78 13.64
CA MET A 128 -6.45 9.31 12.70
C MET A 128 -7.35 10.39 13.30
N PHE A 129 -7.63 10.29 14.61
CA PHE A 129 -8.48 11.26 15.31
C PHE A 129 -7.68 12.23 16.18
N ALA A 130 -6.35 12.26 16.03
CA ALA A 130 -5.54 13.27 16.71
C ALA A 130 -5.88 14.66 16.18
N ASP A 131 -5.91 15.64 17.08
CA ASP A 131 -6.01 17.04 16.69
C ASP A 131 -4.67 17.52 16.15
N PHE A 132 -4.63 17.80 14.86
CA PHE A 132 -3.44 18.29 14.16
C PHE A 132 -3.39 19.83 14.08
N SER A 133 -4.15 20.54 14.92
CA SER A 133 -4.20 22.01 14.93
C SER A 133 -2.84 22.67 15.25
N GLU A 134 -1.92 21.95 15.89
CA GLU A 134 -0.60 22.45 16.30
C GLU A 134 0.56 21.93 15.41
N ASN A 135 0.31 21.62 14.13
CA ASN A 135 1.30 21.10 13.18
C ASN A 135 2.24 20.04 13.79
N PRO A 136 1.77 18.81 14.02
CA PRO A 136 2.54 17.75 14.66
C PRO A 136 3.67 17.15 13.78
N TYR A 137 3.76 17.61 12.52
CA TYR A 137 4.73 17.11 11.54
C TYR A 137 5.52 18.27 10.91
N PRO A 138 6.45 18.88 11.63
CA PRO A 138 7.31 19.94 11.07
C PRO A 138 8.09 19.48 9.83
N GLU A 139 8.39 18.16 9.74
CA GLU A 139 9.02 17.56 8.56
C GLU A 139 8.15 17.70 7.30
N MET A 140 6.84 17.77 7.46
CA MET A 140 5.90 17.88 6.34
C MET A 140 5.97 19.26 5.68
N GLU A 141 6.16 20.32 6.46
CA GLU A 141 6.39 21.68 5.93
C GLU A 141 7.70 21.75 5.15
N GLU A 142 8.75 21.13 5.68
CA GLU A 142 10.03 21.07 5.00
C GLU A 142 9.96 20.26 3.71
N GLN A 143 9.24 19.13 3.69
CA GLN A 143 9.01 18.36 2.49
C GLN A 143 8.24 19.15 1.43
N MET A 144 7.17 19.84 1.82
CA MET A 144 6.40 20.69 0.90
C MET A 144 7.26 21.82 0.33
N ARG A 145 8.08 22.46 1.17
CA ARG A 145 9.03 23.49 0.73
C ARG A 145 10.02 22.94 -0.31
N LEU A 146 10.59 21.76 -0.08
CA LEU A 146 11.51 21.11 -1.01
C LEU A 146 10.83 20.75 -2.32
N ILE A 147 9.59 20.27 -2.27
CA ILE A 147 8.79 19.99 -3.47
C ILE A 147 8.54 21.27 -4.27
N ASP A 148 8.18 22.36 -3.60
CA ASP A 148 7.95 23.67 -4.23
C ASP A 148 9.23 24.23 -4.88
N GLU A 149 10.39 24.04 -4.23
CA GLU A 149 11.67 24.53 -4.73
C GLU A 149 12.22 23.74 -5.93
N CYS A 150 12.16 22.43 -5.89
CA CYS A 150 12.78 21.60 -6.93
C CYS A 150 11.80 20.91 -7.89
N GLY A 151 10.52 20.96 -7.58
CA GLY A 151 9.48 20.22 -8.29
C GLY A 151 9.33 18.77 -7.83
N PRO A 152 8.12 18.19 -7.95
CA PRO A 152 7.80 16.87 -7.40
C PRO A 152 8.63 15.75 -8.04
N GLU A 153 8.94 15.81 -9.33
CA GLU A 153 9.74 14.80 -10.02
C GLU A 153 11.18 14.72 -9.47
N LEU A 154 11.84 15.88 -9.35
CA LEU A 154 13.21 15.91 -8.84
C LEU A 154 13.24 15.56 -7.35
N TYR A 155 12.24 15.99 -6.57
CA TYR A 155 12.10 15.58 -5.19
C TYR A 155 11.99 14.05 -5.07
N PHE A 156 11.08 13.42 -5.82
CA PHE A 156 10.92 11.96 -5.84
C PHE A 156 12.22 11.25 -6.23
N LYS A 157 12.88 11.71 -7.29
CA LYS A 157 14.16 11.15 -7.74
C LYS A 157 15.24 11.23 -6.66
N ASN A 158 15.36 12.36 -5.99
CA ASN A 158 16.35 12.55 -4.90
C ASN A 158 16.06 11.65 -3.71
N LEU A 159 14.78 11.48 -3.37
CA LEU A 159 14.35 10.61 -2.27
C LEU A 159 14.64 9.13 -2.53
N THR A 160 14.57 8.70 -3.78
CA THR A 160 14.60 7.27 -4.16
C THR A 160 15.88 6.84 -4.88
N GLN A 161 16.80 7.77 -5.17
CA GLN A 161 18.02 7.51 -5.96
C GLN A 161 18.96 6.47 -5.36
N GLU A 162 18.94 6.29 -4.05
CA GLU A 162 19.74 5.25 -3.37
C GLU A 162 19.05 3.88 -3.36
N THR A 163 17.75 3.86 -3.66
CA THR A 163 16.92 2.65 -3.63
C THR A 163 16.71 2.06 -5.03
N PHE A 164 16.48 2.92 -6.01
CA PHE A 164 16.11 2.50 -7.37
C PHE A 164 17.16 2.93 -8.40
N SER A 165 17.36 2.09 -9.43
CA SER A 165 18.09 2.53 -10.60
C SER A 165 17.37 3.70 -11.31
N PRO A 166 18.10 4.50 -12.12
CA PRO A 166 17.48 5.59 -12.87
C PRO A 166 16.31 5.15 -13.77
N GLU A 167 16.40 3.95 -14.36
CA GLU A 167 15.36 3.38 -15.22
C GLU A 167 14.10 3.04 -14.40
N ILE A 168 14.27 2.39 -13.24
CA ILE A 168 13.16 2.06 -12.34
C ILE A 168 12.53 3.34 -11.79
N ASN A 169 13.33 4.33 -11.39
CA ASN A 169 12.82 5.63 -10.94
C ASN A 169 11.92 6.27 -12.00
N LYS A 170 12.36 6.28 -13.26
CA LYS A 170 11.59 6.83 -14.36
C LYS A 170 10.29 6.07 -14.58
N GLU A 171 10.33 4.73 -14.64
CA GLU A 171 9.14 3.89 -14.81
C GLU A 171 8.11 4.15 -13.71
N ILE A 172 8.54 4.19 -12.45
CA ILE A 172 7.64 4.41 -11.31
C ILE A 172 7.06 5.82 -11.36
N TRP A 173 7.88 6.83 -11.69
CA TRP A 173 7.42 8.20 -11.81
C TRP A 173 6.34 8.35 -12.90
N GLU A 174 6.59 7.82 -14.09
CA GLU A 174 5.63 7.83 -15.20
C GLU A 174 4.31 7.14 -14.80
N LEU A 175 4.39 5.99 -14.16
CA LEU A 175 3.22 5.26 -13.66
C LEU A 175 2.42 6.09 -12.64
N MET A 176 3.09 6.76 -11.72
CA MET A 176 2.43 7.60 -10.71
C MET A 176 1.76 8.83 -11.34
N GLN A 177 2.40 9.44 -12.36
CA GLN A 177 1.83 10.57 -13.10
C GLN A 177 0.59 10.17 -13.90
N GLU A 178 0.66 9.06 -14.63
CA GLU A 178 -0.48 8.52 -15.38
C GLU A 178 -1.66 8.25 -14.42
N LYS A 179 -1.39 7.56 -13.32
CA LYS A 179 -2.39 7.24 -12.31
C LYS A 179 -3.00 8.48 -11.66
N GLY A 180 -2.18 9.47 -11.31
CA GLY A 180 -2.63 10.74 -10.74
C GLY A 180 -3.55 11.49 -11.69
N SER A 181 -3.17 11.60 -12.98
CA SER A 181 -3.98 12.28 -14.00
C SER A 181 -5.31 11.58 -14.26
N GLU A 182 -5.35 10.25 -14.22
CA GLU A 182 -6.59 9.49 -14.32
C GLU A 182 -7.50 9.73 -13.11
N LEU A 183 -6.93 9.79 -11.90
CA LEU A 183 -7.67 10.01 -10.66
C LEU A 183 -8.26 11.42 -10.54
N GLU A 184 -7.60 12.44 -11.07
CA GLU A 184 -8.13 13.82 -11.09
C GLU A 184 -9.44 13.93 -11.85
N ASN A 185 -9.69 13.05 -12.81
CA ASN A 185 -10.91 13.01 -13.61
C ASN A 185 -12.04 12.17 -12.99
N LEU A 186 -11.76 11.50 -11.86
CA LEU A 186 -12.70 10.64 -11.18
C LEU A 186 -13.00 11.19 -9.77
N ASP A 187 -14.27 11.22 -9.37
CA ASP A 187 -14.67 11.50 -7.99
C ASP A 187 -14.37 10.26 -7.10
N THR A 188 -13.11 9.87 -7.09
CA THR A 188 -12.62 8.66 -6.41
C THR A 188 -12.00 8.96 -5.05
N GLY A 189 -12.27 10.11 -4.48
CA GLY A 189 -11.72 10.48 -3.17
C GLY A 189 -11.80 9.29 -2.22
N PHE A 190 -10.64 8.87 -1.69
CA PHE A 190 -10.55 7.86 -0.63
C PHE A 190 -11.27 8.45 0.60
N GLN A 191 -12.59 8.40 0.57
CA GLN A 191 -13.37 8.71 1.73
C GLN A 191 -13.19 7.54 2.69
N ILE A 192 -12.37 7.77 3.70
CA ILE A 192 -12.48 7.01 4.94
C ILE A 192 -13.80 7.46 5.54
N SER A 193 -14.92 7.01 4.93
CA SER A 193 -16.23 7.33 5.41
C SER A 193 -16.47 6.58 6.71
N GLY A 194 -16.52 7.28 7.77
CA GLY A 194 -17.47 7.27 8.86
C GLY A 194 -17.72 6.02 9.70
N GLU A 195 -17.17 4.85 9.40
CA GLU A 195 -17.39 3.63 10.18
C GLU A 195 -16.15 3.14 10.95
N ILE A 196 -15.30 4.03 11.36
CA ILE A 196 -14.45 3.78 12.51
C ILE A 196 -15.26 4.21 13.73
N THR A 197 -16.31 3.44 14.01
CA THR A 197 -17.13 3.64 15.21
C THR A 197 -16.29 3.42 16.47
N GLU A 198 -16.70 4.07 17.56
CA GLU A 198 -16.04 4.03 18.88
C GLU A 198 -16.18 2.69 19.62
N GLU A 199 -16.31 1.56 18.93
CA GLU A 199 -16.36 0.24 19.57
C GLU A 199 -15.01 -0.47 19.56
#